data_d47cbf18103587fc77821f465794e649
#
_entry.id   d47cbf18103587fc77821f465794e649
#
_cell.length_a   1.000
_cell.length_b   1.000
_cell.length_c   1.000
_cell.angle_alpha   90.00
_cell.angle_beta   90.00
_cell.angle_gamma   90.00
#
_symmetry.space_group_name_H-M   'P 1'
#
loop_
_entity.id
_entity.type
_entity.pdbx_description
1 polymer ?
#
loop_
_entity_poly.entity_id
_entity_poly.type
_entity_poly.pdbx_seq_one_letter_code
_entity_poly.pdbx_strand_id
1 'polypeptide(L)'
;MSGHRPWSEIRRQGTPEEEAEITAEVRTLLRENALSQLRRRREISQEELAAALGISQVRVSSIERADEPQLATIRRFIEALGGELIVQARIDGETFDLLSVD
;
A
#
# COMPACT_ATOMS: atom_id res chain seq x y z
N MET A 1 -21.00 15.31 -6.46
CA MET A 1 -20.23 14.76 -5.37
C MET A 1 -19.33 15.84 -4.79
N SER A 2 -19.39 16.00 -3.51
CA SER A 2 -18.54 16.98 -2.87
C SER A 2 -17.06 16.58 -3.01
N GLY A 3 -16.21 17.56 -3.16
CA GLY A 3 -14.80 17.29 -3.37
C GLY A 3 -14.43 16.94 -4.78
N HIS A 4 -15.40 16.76 -5.64
CA HIS A 4 -15.13 16.43 -7.03
C HIS A 4 -14.75 17.69 -7.80
N ARG A 5 -13.58 17.68 -8.40
CA ARG A 5 -13.06 18.84 -9.10
C ARG A 5 -12.65 18.48 -10.52
N PRO A 6 -12.68 19.45 -11.42
CA PRO A 6 -12.12 19.21 -12.73
C PRO A 6 -10.66 18.80 -12.63
N TRP A 7 -10.26 17.89 -13.46
CA TRP A 7 -8.91 17.37 -13.44
C TRP A 7 -7.84 18.45 -13.56
N SER A 8 -8.15 19.49 -14.35
CA SER A 8 -7.21 20.60 -14.54
C SER A 8 -6.98 21.40 -13.26
N GLU A 9 -7.99 21.55 -12.41
CA GLU A 9 -7.83 22.22 -11.13
C GLU A 9 -7.04 21.39 -10.17
N ILE A 10 -7.33 20.09 -10.12
CA ILE A 10 -6.64 19.16 -9.22
C ILE A 10 -5.15 19.19 -9.47
N ARG A 11 -4.73 19.18 -10.73
CA ARG A 11 -3.31 19.14 -11.05
C ARG A 11 -2.53 20.39 -10.65
N ARG A 12 -3.20 21.51 -10.42
CA ARG A 12 -2.52 22.75 -10.09
C ARG A 12 -2.45 23.03 -8.60
N GLN A 13 -3.04 22.18 -7.78
CA GLN A 13 -3.20 22.47 -6.37
C GLN A 13 -2.22 21.78 -5.45
N GLY A 14 -1.67 20.68 -5.85
CA GLY A 14 -0.65 20.03 -5.04
C GLY A 14 0.69 20.73 -5.18
N THR A 15 1.43 20.87 -4.10
CA THR A 15 2.77 21.42 -4.19
C THR A 15 3.75 20.30 -4.57
N PRO A 16 4.79 20.61 -5.34
CA PRO A 16 5.81 19.62 -5.66
C PRO A 16 6.47 19.03 -4.42
N GLU A 17 6.60 19.81 -3.36
CA GLU A 17 7.20 19.36 -2.12
C GLU A 17 6.35 18.31 -1.42
N GLU A 18 5.04 18.53 -1.35
CA GLU A 18 4.13 17.57 -0.75
C GLU A 18 4.09 16.26 -1.53
N GLU A 19 4.07 16.35 -2.84
CA GLU A 19 4.08 15.17 -3.70
C GLU A 19 5.37 14.37 -3.54
N ALA A 20 6.50 15.06 -3.45
CA ALA A 20 7.80 14.43 -3.27
C ALA A 20 7.86 13.70 -1.92
N GLU A 21 7.32 14.29 -0.87
CA GLU A 21 7.29 13.66 0.46
C GLU A 21 6.50 12.37 0.46
N ILE A 22 5.29 12.40 -0.10
CA ILE A 22 4.43 11.23 -0.15
C ILE A 22 5.09 10.12 -0.97
N THR A 23 5.67 10.46 -2.11
CA THR A 23 6.35 9.50 -2.95
C THR A 23 7.55 8.90 -2.23
N ALA A 24 8.32 9.71 -1.53
CA ALA A 24 9.50 9.26 -0.81
C ALA A 24 9.11 8.31 0.32
N GLU A 25 8.05 8.60 1.06
CA GLU A 25 7.57 7.74 2.13
C GLU A 25 7.17 6.37 1.61
N VAL A 26 6.41 6.33 0.52
CA VAL A 26 5.97 5.08 -0.08
C VAL A 26 7.18 4.26 -0.55
N ARG A 27 8.14 4.90 -1.20
CA ARG A 27 9.36 4.22 -1.63
C ARG A 27 10.14 3.65 -0.47
N THR A 28 10.27 4.42 0.61
CA THR A 28 11.01 4.00 1.78
C THR A 28 10.37 2.76 2.40
N LEU A 29 9.05 2.76 2.54
CA LEU A 29 8.33 1.61 3.07
C LEU A 29 8.56 0.37 2.24
N LEU A 30 8.47 0.48 0.92
CA LEU A 30 8.65 -0.66 0.03
C LEU A 30 10.10 -1.16 0.03
N ARG A 31 11.08 -0.24 0.05
CA ARG A 31 12.49 -0.61 0.04
C ARG A 31 12.97 -1.27 1.33
N GLU A 32 12.34 -0.95 2.43
CA GLU A 32 12.78 -1.42 3.74
C GLU A 32 12.00 -2.64 4.21
N ASN A 33 11.53 -3.46 3.26
CA ASN A 33 10.81 -4.69 3.58
C ASN A 33 9.55 -4.43 4.40
N ALA A 34 8.77 -3.43 3.99
CA ALA A 34 7.58 -3.03 4.71
C ALA A 34 6.63 -4.19 4.98
N LEU A 35 6.41 -5.04 3.99
CA LEU A 35 5.50 -6.17 4.15
C LEU A 35 6.00 -7.15 5.20
N SER A 36 7.31 -7.42 5.18
CA SER A 36 7.94 -8.28 6.16
C SER A 36 7.80 -7.71 7.57
N GLN A 37 8.00 -6.41 7.71
CA GLN A 37 7.86 -5.73 9.00
C GLN A 37 6.45 -5.80 9.53
N LEU A 38 5.47 -5.59 8.67
CA LEU A 38 4.06 -5.68 9.07
C LEU A 38 3.70 -7.09 9.52
N ARG A 39 4.17 -8.09 8.80
CA ARG A 39 3.96 -9.49 9.17
C ARG A 39 4.52 -9.78 10.55
N ARG A 40 5.75 -9.35 10.80
CA ARG A 40 6.42 -9.57 12.09
C ARG A 40 5.71 -8.84 13.23
N ARG A 41 5.18 -7.67 12.95
CA ARG A 41 4.39 -6.93 13.93
C ARG A 41 3.18 -7.70 14.40
N ARG A 42 2.60 -8.49 13.51
CA ARG A 42 1.46 -9.34 13.83
C ARG A 42 1.90 -10.69 14.40
N GLU A 43 3.21 -10.91 14.52
CA GLU A 43 3.78 -12.16 15.02
C GLU A 43 3.34 -13.37 14.21
N ILE A 44 3.27 -13.18 12.89
CA ILE A 44 2.89 -14.22 11.93
C ILE A 44 4.13 -14.62 11.14
N SER A 45 4.40 -15.93 11.06
CA SER A 45 5.53 -16.44 10.28
C SER A 45 5.20 -16.43 8.79
N GLN A 46 6.23 -16.54 7.96
CA GLN A 46 6.01 -16.68 6.52
C GLN A 46 5.20 -17.93 6.20
N GLU A 47 5.44 -19.01 6.94
CA GLU A 47 4.69 -20.25 6.74
C GLU A 47 3.21 -20.08 7.07
N GLU A 48 2.92 -19.40 8.16
CA GLU A 48 1.54 -19.15 8.56
C GLU A 48 0.83 -18.26 7.53
N LEU A 49 1.51 -17.23 7.06
CA LEU A 49 0.94 -16.35 6.05
C LEU A 49 0.72 -17.08 4.72
N ALA A 50 1.67 -17.94 4.35
CA ALA A 50 1.54 -18.74 3.14
C ALA A 50 0.29 -19.62 3.20
N ALA A 51 0.06 -20.25 4.34
CA ALA A 51 -1.13 -21.07 4.53
C ALA A 51 -2.41 -20.23 4.41
N ALA A 52 -2.42 -19.05 5.01
CA ALA A 52 -3.58 -18.16 4.93
C ALA A 52 -3.86 -17.69 3.51
N LEU A 53 -2.81 -17.48 2.72
CA LEU A 53 -2.95 -17.03 1.33
C LEU A 53 -3.13 -18.18 0.35
N GLY A 54 -2.92 -19.42 0.78
CA GLY A 54 -3.00 -20.56 -0.13
C GLY A 54 -1.86 -20.62 -1.12
N ILE A 55 -0.69 -20.15 -0.74
CA ILE A 55 0.51 -20.14 -1.60
C ILE A 55 1.69 -20.73 -0.83
N SER A 56 2.82 -20.89 -1.50
CA SER A 56 4.01 -21.43 -0.87
C SER A 56 4.75 -20.39 -0.03
N GLN A 57 5.55 -20.84 0.93
CA GLN A 57 6.39 -19.96 1.71
C GLN A 57 7.39 -19.23 0.81
N VAL A 58 7.92 -19.92 -0.20
CA VAL A 58 8.84 -19.32 -1.16
C VAL A 58 8.18 -18.14 -1.87
N ARG A 59 6.88 -18.29 -2.19
CA ARG A 59 6.13 -17.21 -2.82
C ARG A 59 5.97 -16.02 -1.88
N VAL A 60 5.67 -16.28 -0.61
CA VAL A 60 5.59 -15.21 0.39
C VAL A 60 6.92 -14.47 0.49
N SER A 61 8.00 -15.22 0.57
CA SER A 61 9.34 -14.64 0.63
C SER A 61 9.63 -13.78 -0.61
N SER A 62 9.23 -14.26 -1.77
CA SER A 62 9.40 -13.50 -3.02
C SER A 62 8.62 -12.19 -3.01
N ILE A 63 7.38 -12.24 -2.51
CA ILE A 63 6.54 -11.04 -2.42
C ILE A 63 7.20 -10.02 -1.48
N GLU A 64 7.71 -10.48 -0.34
CA GLU A 64 8.34 -9.59 0.63
C GLU A 64 9.62 -8.93 0.12
N ARG A 65 10.30 -9.58 -0.82
CA ARG A 65 11.54 -9.04 -1.39
C ARG A 65 11.31 -8.23 -2.66
N ALA A 66 10.10 -8.23 -3.19
CA ALA A 66 9.81 -7.49 -4.42
C ALA A 66 9.92 -5.99 -4.19
N ASP A 67 10.58 -5.30 -5.11
CA ASP A 67 10.70 -3.84 -5.04
C ASP A 67 9.38 -3.15 -5.36
N GLU A 68 8.65 -3.70 -6.30
CA GLU A 68 7.40 -3.10 -6.76
C GLU A 68 6.32 -4.17 -6.91
N PRO A 69 5.82 -4.71 -5.80
CA PRO A 69 4.75 -5.69 -5.89
C PRO A 69 3.47 -5.04 -6.41
N GLN A 70 2.65 -5.83 -7.08
CA GLN A 70 1.38 -5.33 -7.58
C GLN A 70 0.46 -4.97 -6.42
N LEU A 71 -0.33 -3.94 -6.61
CA LEU A 71 -1.23 -3.45 -5.59
C LEU A 71 -2.19 -4.54 -5.10
N ALA A 72 -2.70 -5.35 -6.01
CA ALA A 72 -3.58 -6.46 -5.66
C ALA A 72 -2.88 -7.46 -4.73
N THR A 73 -1.60 -7.70 -4.98
CA THR A 73 -0.79 -8.59 -4.14
C THR A 73 -0.61 -8.02 -2.75
N ILE A 74 -0.30 -6.73 -2.66
CA ILE A 74 -0.15 -6.05 -1.38
C ILE A 74 -1.46 -6.11 -0.59
N ARG A 75 -2.58 -5.89 -1.25
CA ARG A 75 -3.88 -5.91 -0.60
C ARG A 75 -4.17 -7.28 0.01
N ARG A 76 -3.94 -8.34 -0.75
CA ARG A 76 -4.18 -9.71 -0.26
C ARG A 76 -3.27 -10.03 0.91
N PHE A 77 -2.02 -9.60 0.85
CA PHE A 77 -1.04 -9.78 1.91
C PHE A 77 -1.54 -9.11 3.20
N ILE A 78 -1.93 -7.85 3.11
CA ILE A 78 -2.40 -7.08 4.27
C ILE A 78 -3.68 -7.67 4.84
N GLU A 79 -4.61 -8.08 3.98
CA GLU A 79 -5.86 -8.67 4.44
C GLU A 79 -5.62 -9.99 5.16
N ALA A 80 -4.66 -10.78 4.69
CA ALA A 80 -4.31 -12.03 5.36
C ALA A 80 -3.70 -11.79 6.74
N LEU A 81 -3.10 -10.62 6.94
CA LEU A 81 -2.59 -10.23 8.26
C LEU A 81 -3.69 -9.69 9.18
N GLY A 82 -4.91 -9.62 8.71
CA GLY A 82 -6.02 -9.06 9.46
C GLY A 82 -6.14 -7.56 9.37
N GLY A 83 -5.44 -6.96 8.41
CA GLY A 83 -5.48 -5.53 8.21
C GLY A 83 -6.25 -5.14 6.96
N GLU A 84 -6.14 -3.87 6.62
CA GLU A 84 -6.80 -3.29 5.47
C GLU A 84 -5.81 -2.42 4.73
N LEU A 85 -5.75 -2.57 3.41
CA LEU A 85 -4.91 -1.69 2.60
C LEU A 85 -5.70 -0.45 2.23
N ILE A 86 -5.16 0.69 2.61
CA ILE A 86 -5.77 1.98 2.31
C ILE A 86 -4.86 2.70 1.32
N VAL A 87 -5.40 3.07 0.18
CA VAL A 87 -4.68 3.83 -0.83
C VAL A 87 -5.40 5.15 -1.02
N GLN A 88 -4.71 6.23 -0.73
CA GLN A 88 -5.30 7.56 -0.76
C GLN A 88 -4.45 8.51 -1.58
N ALA A 89 -5.11 9.48 -2.17
CA ALA A 89 -4.44 10.59 -2.81
C ALA A 89 -4.76 11.85 -2.04
N ARG A 90 -3.78 12.72 -1.87
CA ARG A 90 -3.99 14.02 -1.26
C ARG A 90 -3.71 15.10 -2.31
N ILE A 91 -4.72 15.89 -2.58
CA ILE A 91 -4.61 16.98 -3.55
C ILE A 91 -5.21 18.22 -2.90
N ASP A 92 -4.40 19.26 -2.82
CA ASP A 92 -4.86 20.54 -2.27
C ASP A 92 -5.46 20.40 -0.86
N GLY A 93 -4.82 19.58 -0.03
CA GLY A 93 -5.27 19.37 1.34
C GLY A 93 -6.45 18.44 1.50
N GLU A 94 -7.06 18.00 0.42
CA GLU A 94 -8.17 17.06 0.46
C GLU A 94 -7.67 15.64 0.22
N THR A 95 -8.24 14.70 0.94
CA THR A 95 -7.86 13.29 0.84
C THR A 95 -8.97 12.51 0.14
N PHE A 96 -8.57 11.71 -0.83
CA PHE A 96 -9.48 10.89 -1.62
C PHE A 96 -9.10 9.43 -1.51
N ASP A 97 -10.06 8.58 -1.22
CA ASP A 97 -9.83 7.14 -1.22
C ASP A 97 -9.84 6.64 -2.65
N LEU A 98 -8.77 5.97 -3.05
CA LEU A 98 -8.64 5.47 -4.42
C LEU A 98 -9.12 4.04 -4.58
N LEU A 99 -9.13 3.27 -3.50
CA LEU A 99 -9.59 1.89 -3.56
C LEU A 99 -10.85 1.73 -2.74
N SER A 100 -11.82 1.10 -3.34
CA SER A 100 -13.05 0.73 -2.68
C SER A 100 -12.87 -0.63 -2.02
N VAL A 101 -13.51 -0.83 -0.88
CA VAL A 101 -13.39 -2.06 -0.09
C VAL A 101 -14.50 -3.03 -0.44
N ASP A 102 -15.05 -3.05 -1.51
CA ASP A 102 -16.14 -3.98 -1.83
C ASP A 102 -15.66 -5.32 -2.32
#